data_1f9f70ff8cff658a6fc4f0dcd27b2957
#
_entry.id   1f9f70ff8cff658a6fc4f0dcd27b2957
#
_cell.length_a   1.000
_cell.length_b   1.000
_cell.length_c   1.000
_cell.angle_alpha   90.00
_cell.angle_beta   90.00
_cell.angle_gamma   90.00
#
_symmetry.space_group_name_H-M   'P 1'
#
loop_
_entity.id
_entity.type
_entity.pdbx_description
1 polymer ?
#
loop_
_entity_poly.entity_id
_entity_poly.type
_entity_poly.pdbx_seq_one_letter_code
_entity_poly.pdbx_strand_id
1 'polypeptide(L)'
;MLDQRLAQPSNADANDVIYQLEASRDYNPAPKLETIQARVLAINSADDERNPPELGIMEREIRRVKLGRYVLIPTGPETRGHGTMGLAKLWKQYLAELMQPPVQASK
;
A
#
# COMPACT_ATOMS: atom_id res chain seq x y z
N MET A 1 1.97 -26.88 6.26
CA MET A 1 2.06 -25.41 6.49
C MET A 1 0.88 -24.88 7.32
N LEU A 2 -0.38 -25.25 7.03
CA LEU A 2 -1.56 -24.81 7.79
C LEU A 2 -1.52 -25.36 9.21
N ASP A 3 -1.25 -26.65 9.39
CA ASP A 3 -1.20 -27.32 10.68
C ASP A 3 -0.14 -26.76 11.64
N GLN A 4 0.99 -26.30 11.11
CA GLN A 4 2.03 -25.67 11.93
C GLN A 4 1.59 -24.28 12.46
N ARG A 5 0.78 -23.54 11.70
CA ARG A 5 0.23 -22.25 12.14
C ARG A 5 -0.86 -22.44 13.19
N LEU A 6 -1.69 -23.47 13.04
CA LEU A 6 -2.74 -23.79 14.01
C LEU A 6 -2.20 -24.33 15.33
N ALA A 7 -1.01 -24.96 15.30
CA ALA A 7 -0.35 -25.50 16.48
C ALA A 7 0.44 -24.43 17.27
N GLN A 8 0.63 -23.21 16.72
CA GLN A 8 1.29 -22.15 17.47
C GLN A 8 0.30 -21.44 18.40
N PRO A 9 0.62 -21.31 19.70
CA PRO A 9 -0.21 -20.55 20.61
C PRO A 9 -0.29 -19.11 20.12
N SER A 10 -1.52 -18.63 19.88
CA SER A 10 -1.77 -17.23 19.58
C SER A 10 -1.92 -16.46 20.89
N ASN A 11 -1.11 -15.45 21.11
CA ASN A 11 -1.26 -14.51 22.22
C ASN A 11 -2.26 -13.39 21.90
N ALA A 12 -2.89 -13.42 20.71
CA ALA A 12 -3.87 -12.43 20.32
C ALA A 12 -5.23 -12.75 20.98
N ASP A 13 -5.80 -11.77 21.68
CA ASP A 13 -7.17 -11.85 22.14
C ASP A 13 -8.12 -11.77 20.93
N ALA A 14 -9.10 -12.67 20.88
CA ALA A 14 -10.05 -12.71 19.77
C ALA A 14 -10.90 -11.44 19.67
N ASN A 15 -11.22 -10.80 20.79
CA ASN A 15 -11.96 -9.54 20.78
C ASN A 15 -11.11 -8.40 20.22
N ASP A 16 -9.82 -8.34 20.55
CA ASP A 16 -8.91 -7.34 19.98
C ASP A 16 -8.82 -7.47 18.46
N VAL A 17 -8.76 -8.70 17.94
CA VAL A 17 -8.78 -8.96 16.50
C VAL A 17 -10.09 -8.48 15.86
N ILE A 18 -11.24 -8.74 16.50
CA ILE A 18 -12.55 -8.27 16.03
C ILE A 18 -12.58 -6.74 16.00
N TYR A 19 -12.18 -6.07 17.08
CA TYR A 19 -12.14 -4.61 17.14
C TYR A 19 -11.24 -4.00 16.08
N GLN A 20 -10.07 -4.59 15.85
CA GLN A 20 -9.15 -4.15 14.81
C GLN A 20 -9.76 -4.25 13.40
N LEU A 21 -10.43 -5.37 13.11
CA LEU A 21 -11.08 -5.57 11.80
C LEU A 21 -12.29 -4.66 11.63
N GLU A 22 -13.10 -4.50 12.68
CA GLU A 22 -14.29 -3.65 12.64
C GLU A 22 -13.96 -2.15 12.55
N ALA A 23 -12.83 -1.72 13.09
CA ALA A 23 -12.39 -0.32 13.00
C ALA A 23 -12.23 0.18 11.56
N SER A 24 -12.05 -0.72 10.58
CA SER A 24 -11.94 -0.39 9.16
C SER A 24 -13.22 -0.62 8.35
N ARG A 25 -14.31 -1.09 9.00
CA ARG A 25 -15.56 -1.47 8.31
C ARG A 25 -16.14 -0.32 7.46
N ASP A 26 -16.16 0.88 8.01
CA ASP A 26 -16.76 2.07 7.38
C ASP A 26 -15.71 2.96 6.70
N TYR A 27 -14.46 2.49 6.64
CA TYR A 27 -13.38 3.27 6.03
C TYR A 27 -13.53 3.31 4.51
N ASN A 28 -13.90 4.49 4.01
CA ASN A 28 -14.01 4.75 2.57
C ASN A 28 -13.50 6.17 2.24
N PRO A 29 -12.25 6.33 1.82
CA PRO A 29 -11.70 7.64 1.45
C PRO A 29 -12.12 8.10 0.05
N ALA A 30 -12.70 7.22 -0.79
CA ALA A 30 -12.99 7.50 -2.18
C ALA A 30 -13.76 8.82 -2.43
N PRO A 31 -14.79 9.21 -1.65
CA PRO A 31 -15.51 10.46 -1.88
C PRO A 31 -14.69 11.73 -1.69
N LYS A 32 -13.50 11.64 -1.09
CA LYS A 32 -12.67 12.80 -0.73
C LYS A 32 -11.26 12.78 -1.34
N LEU A 33 -10.97 11.89 -2.28
CA LEU A 33 -9.62 11.77 -2.86
C LEU A 33 -9.18 13.08 -3.53
N GLU A 34 -10.07 13.79 -4.19
CA GLU A 34 -9.79 15.06 -4.87
C GLU A 34 -9.46 16.20 -3.91
N THR A 35 -9.80 16.08 -2.63
CA THR A 35 -9.51 17.10 -1.60
C THR A 35 -8.11 16.99 -1.04
N ILE A 36 -7.38 15.92 -1.35
CA ILE A 36 -6.02 15.70 -0.86
C ILE A 36 -5.06 16.70 -1.53
N GLN A 37 -4.43 17.55 -0.71
CA GLN A 37 -3.46 18.56 -1.14
C GLN A 37 -2.02 18.06 -1.06
N ALA A 38 -1.77 17.04 -0.23
CA ALA A 38 -0.44 16.48 -0.04
C ALA A 38 0.02 15.71 -1.29
N ARG A 39 1.34 15.61 -1.45
CA ARG A 39 1.94 14.65 -2.39
C ARG A 39 1.69 13.25 -1.85
N VAL A 40 1.15 12.38 -2.68
CA VAL A 40 0.85 10.98 -2.34
C VAL A 40 1.60 10.05 -3.28
N LEU A 41 2.33 9.12 -2.70
CA LEU A 41 2.98 8.05 -3.44
C LEU A 41 2.42 6.72 -2.96
N ALA A 42 1.71 6.02 -3.83
CA ALA A 42 1.27 4.65 -3.62
C ALA A 42 2.26 3.70 -4.29
N ILE A 43 2.75 2.72 -3.54
CA ILE A 43 3.67 1.69 -4.06
C ILE A 43 3.05 0.34 -3.80
N ASN A 44 2.99 -0.50 -4.82
CA ASN A 44 2.52 -1.88 -4.70
C ASN A 44 3.47 -2.83 -5.44
N SER A 45 3.35 -4.12 -5.16
CA SER A 45 4.05 -5.18 -5.87
C SER A 45 3.11 -5.87 -6.86
N ALA A 46 3.61 -6.21 -8.04
CA ALA A 46 2.78 -6.83 -9.08
C ALA A 46 2.29 -8.25 -8.72
N ASP A 47 2.92 -8.88 -7.73
CA ASP A 47 2.53 -10.18 -7.19
C ASP A 47 1.79 -10.08 -5.84
N ASP A 48 1.25 -8.90 -5.48
CA ASP A 48 0.52 -8.70 -4.22
C ASP A 48 -0.87 -9.35 -4.30
N GLU A 49 -1.05 -10.44 -3.56
CA GLU A 49 -2.29 -11.21 -3.51
C GLU A 49 -3.39 -10.56 -2.65
N ARG A 50 -3.05 -9.58 -1.80
CA ARG A 50 -4.03 -8.85 -0.97
C ARG A 50 -4.53 -7.59 -1.63
N ASN A 51 -3.67 -6.93 -2.40
CA ASN A 51 -4.01 -5.75 -3.18
C ASN A 51 -3.69 -6.03 -4.66
N PRO A 52 -4.38 -6.99 -5.30
CA PRO A 52 -4.03 -7.42 -6.65
C PRO A 52 -4.16 -6.27 -7.64
N PRO A 53 -3.07 -5.93 -8.36
CA PRO A 53 -3.08 -4.80 -9.29
C PRO A 53 -4.03 -5.01 -10.48
N GLU A 54 -4.39 -6.26 -10.78
CA GLU A 54 -5.34 -6.64 -11.84
C GLU A 54 -6.73 -6.02 -11.63
N LEU A 55 -7.10 -5.70 -10.39
CA LEU A 55 -8.35 -5.00 -10.09
C LEU A 55 -8.35 -3.54 -10.59
N GLY A 56 -7.19 -2.97 -10.90
CA GLY A 56 -7.04 -1.61 -11.41
C GLY A 56 -7.51 -0.50 -10.45
N ILE A 57 -7.79 -0.83 -9.19
CA ILE A 57 -8.36 0.12 -8.22
C ILE A 57 -7.36 1.23 -7.93
N MET A 58 -6.14 0.87 -7.52
CA MET A 58 -5.13 1.86 -7.15
C MET A 58 -4.75 2.76 -8.34
N GLU A 59 -4.54 2.17 -9.52
CA GLU A 59 -4.20 2.92 -10.73
C GLU A 59 -5.30 3.92 -11.11
N ARG A 60 -6.56 3.54 -10.97
CA ARG A 60 -7.70 4.40 -11.26
C ARG A 60 -7.85 5.52 -10.22
N GLU A 61 -7.84 5.15 -8.94
CA GLU A 61 -8.18 6.08 -7.87
C GLU A 61 -7.07 7.10 -7.57
N ILE A 62 -5.80 6.72 -7.73
CA ILE A 62 -4.68 7.65 -7.50
C ILE A 62 -4.70 8.87 -8.46
N ARG A 63 -5.28 8.70 -9.64
CA ARG A 63 -5.44 9.80 -10.63
C ARG A 63 -6.36 10.90 -10.14
N ARG A 64 -7.20 10.62 -9.16
CA ARG A 64 -8.09 11.58 -8.51
C ARG A 64 -7.38 12.44 -7.47
N VAL A 65 -6.19 12.05 -7.05
CA VAL A 65 -5.34 12.82 -6.15
C VAL A 65 -4.44 13.74 -6.97
N LYS A 66 -4.59 15.07 -6.82
CA LYS A 66 -3.91 16.07 -7.64
C LYS A 66 -2.39 15.86 -7.76
N LEU A 67 -1.74 15.49 -6.69
CA LEU A 67 -0.30 15.21 -6.61
C LEU A 67 -0.03 13.73 -6.30
N GLY A 68 -0.92 12.85 -6.83
CA GLY A 68 -0.85 11.42 -6.67
C GLY A 68 0.06 10.76 -7.70
N ARG A 69 0.84 9.78 -7.27
CA ARG A 69 1.66 8.93 -8.14
C ARG A 69 1.52 7.48 -7.70
N TYR A 70 1.46 6.57 -8.67
CA TYR A 70 1.47 5.13 -8.45
C TYR A 70 2.74 4.51 -9.00
N VAL A 71 3.33 3.61 -8.24
CA VAL A 71 4.47 2.78 -8.65
C VAL A 71 4.10 1.32 -8.43
N LEU A 72 4.17 0.54 -9.48
CA LEU A 72 4.03 -0.90 -9.45
C LEU A 72 5.41 -1.55 -9.61
N ILE A 73 5.90 -2.19 -8.53
CA ILE A 73 7.15 -2.95 -8.56
C ILE A 73 6.89 -4.24 -9.34
N PRO A 74 7.61 -4.50 -10.44
CA PRO A 74 7.41 -5.73 -11.21
C PRO A 74 7.77 -6.97 -10.41
N THR A 75 7.05 -8.07 -10.66
CA THR A 75 7.37 -9.38 -10.06
C THR A 75 8.79 -9.80 -10.42
N GLY A 76 9.52 -10.26 -9.44
CA GLY A 76 10.90 -10.71 -9.62
C GLY A 76 11.36 -11.65 -8.51
N PRO A 77 12.60 -12.16 -8.58
CA PRO A 77 13.11 -13.13 -7.62
C PRO A 77 13.19 -12.60 -6.20
N GLU A 78 13.16 -11.29 -6.03
CA GLU A 78 13.24 -10.62 -4.74
C GLU A 78 11.87 -10.21 -4.18
N THR A 79 10.81 -10.15 -5.00
CA THR A 79 9.46 -9.82 -4.53
C THR A 79 8.85 -10.98 -3.75
N ARG A 80 7.93 -10.66 -2.84
CA ARG A 80 7.29 -11.61 -1.92
C ARG A 80 5.81 -11.29 -1.74
N GLY A 81 5.10 -11.04 -2.83
CA GLY A 81 3.70 -10.67 -2.77
C GLY A 81 3.47 -9.47 -1.85
N HIS A 82 2.45 -9.53 -1.01
CA HIS A 82 2.17 -8.50 0.01
C HIS A 82 3.35 -8.24 0.97
N GLY A 83 4.21 -9.24 1.21
CA GLY A 83 5.42 -9.10 2.03
C GLY A 83 6.52 -8.22 1.43
N THR A 84 6.41 -7.85 0.15
CA THR A 84 7.36 -6.94 -0.52
C THR A 84 7.46 -5.57 0.16
N MET A 85 6.40 -5.14 0.84
CA MET A 85 6.40 -3.89 1.63
C MET A 85 7.45 -3.89 2.75
N GLY A 86 7.84 -5.05 3.28
CA GLY A 86 8.93 -5.20 4.26
C GLY A 86 10.34 -5.09 3.66
N LEU A 87 10.47 -5.03 2.34
CA LEU A 87 11.76 -5.05 1.64
C LEU A 87 12.14 -3.65 1.15
N ALA A 88 12.59 -2.79 2.05
CA ALA A 88 12.92 -1.39 1.78
C ALA A 88 13.85 -1.19 0.58
N LYS A 89 14.74 -2.15 0.29
CA LYS A 89 15.65 -2.09 -0.87
C LYS A 89 14.93 -1.95 -2.20
N LEU A 90 13.67 -2.43 -2.31
CA LEU A 90 12.90 -2.41 -3.55
C LEU A 90 12.13 -1.09 -3.75
N TRP A 91 11.90 -0.31 -2.71
CA TRP A 91 11.06 0.89 -2.80
C TRP A 91 11.67 2.16 -2.21
N LYS A 92 12.79 2.08 -1.47
CA LYS A 92 13.39 3.26 -0.81
C LYS A 92 13.72 4.42 -1.76
N GLN A 93 14.09 4.13 -3.01
CA GLN A 93 14.38 5.18 -4.01
C GLN A 93 13.14 6.04 -4.31
N TYR A 94 11.97 5.45 -4.38
CA TYR A 94 10.72 6.18 -4.63
C TYR A 94 10.33 7.06 -3.44
N LEU A 95 10.60 6.57 -2.21
CA LEU A 95 10.43 7.39 -1.00
C LEU A 95 11.41 8.57 -1.01
N ALA A 96 12.68 8.34 -1.37
CA ALA A 96 13.67 9.41 -1.46
C ALA A 96 13.24 10.48 -2.48
N GLU A 97 12.70 10.09 -3.63
CA GLU A 97 12.13 11.02 -4.62
C GLU A 97 10.96 11.84 -4.05
N LEU A 98 10.05 11.19 -3.31
CA LEU A 98 8.93 11.88 -2.68
C LEU A 98 9.39 12.93 -1.67
N MET A 99 10.46 12.64 -0.93
CA MET A 99 11.01 13.53 0.10
C MET A 99 11.78 14.73 -0.48
N GLN A 100 12.14 14.71 -1.76
CA GLN A 100 12.78 15.86 -2.38
C GLN A 100 11.79 17.02 -2.53
N PRO A 101 12.23 18.28 -2.34
CA PRO A 101 11.38 19.42 -2.62
C PRO A 101 10.94 19.41 -4.08
N PRO A 102 9.71 19.87 -4.39
CA PRO A 102 9.28 19.98 -5.78
C PRO A 102 10.25 20.86 -6.56
N VAL A 103 10.67 20.37 -7.73
CA VAL A 103 11.47 21.20 -8.66
C VAL A 103 10.64 22.44 -8.96
N GLN A 104 11.13 23.60 -8.53
CA GLN A 104 10.50 24.87 -8.90
C GLN A 104 10.56 24.97 -10.42
N ALA A 105 9.40 25.02 -11.06
CA ALA A 105 9.35 25.36 -12.48
C ALA A 105 9.98 26.76 -12.61
N SER A 106 11.10 26.84 -13.30
CA SER A 106 11.72 28.11 -13.68
C SER A 106 10.65 28.92 -14.42
N LYS A 107 10.38 30.12 -13.90
CA LYS A 107 9.49 31.07 -14.58
C LYS A 107 10.16 31.55 -15.88
#